data_862094674f081713a58eed21585630d2
#
_entry.id   862094674f081713a58eed21585630d2
#
_cell.length_a   1.000
_cell.length_b   1.000
_cell.length_c   1.000
_cell.angle_alpha   90.00
_cell.angle_beta   90.00
_cell.angle_gamma   90.00
#
_symmetry.space_group_name_H-M   'P 1'
#
loop_
_entity.id
_entity.type
_entity.pdbx_description
1 polymer ?
#
loop_
_entity_poly.entity_id
_entity_poly.type
_entity_poly.pdbx_seq_one_letter_code
_entity_poly.pdbx_strand_id
1 'polypeptide(L)'
;MQRLRFSSFTWILLSLFGLISCRPEPPIEPVEPAEVAPLTDAEQVIADALDGMVVPISSTPFDITDTDLQVLDYLADTKIVGLGEATHGTREFFQMKHRVFQYLVEQHGFDAFLFEMDFAEAMLFDRWIQGEIEGDLRSMMRDEMLFWTWKTDAVEDLYTWMRDYNRANPDKRIHLYGVDTQSPNYSLKELLRRLELIMPTTADSVRFYIGSDYERMLDLYNSKDQIAADRIQNSLEEVRKVIEEAKNAIIRSSSEEAYAWIERLVTHMEQVEAHSYQYFVLGQGPLRDKYMADNTRWLSDQMPEGSQVALWAHNYHVSNTFTGNLFNDSQGGYLRQRYQDDYQIIGFGMNTGRFTAFNRGTLKTNTIPTVANRSSYNYLFSHMQNKNFILRFDQVTSSDADAWLRRAKPFLSLGAVYQAPASNYYYPIILTSMYDVLIYFDNTGSTLLIR
;
A
#
# COMPACT_ATOMS: atom_id res chain seq x y z
N MET A 1 -22.70 6.61 -30.71
CA MET A 1 -22.48 7.36 -29.45
C MET A 1 -23.57 6.94 -28.46
N GLN A 2 -23.42 5.84 -27.80
CA GLN A 2 -24.23 5.48 -26.63
C GLN A 2 -23.35 5.64 -25.40
N ARG A 3 -23.72 6.58 -24.55
CA ARG A 3 -23.08 6.78 -23.25
C ARG A 3 -23.46 5.60 -22.36
N LEU A 4 -22.52 4.73 -22.06
CA LEU A 4 -22.63 3.75 -20.99
C LEU A 4 -22.66 4.52 -19.65
N ARG A 5 -23.83 4.51 -19.01
CA ARG A 5 -24.00 5.02 -17.65
C ARG A 5 -23.48 3.94 -16.70
N PHE A 6 -22.32 4.19 -16.12
CA PHE A 6 -21.84 3.40 -14.98
C PHE A 6 -22.72 3.69 -13.76
N SER A 7 -23.40 2.68 -13.27
CA SER A 7 -24.06 2.77 -11.97
C SER A 7 -22.98 2.70 -10.90
N SER A 8 -23.03 3.68 -9.99
CA SER A 8 -22.16 3.77 -8.81
C SER A 8 -22.38 2.54 -7.92
N PHE A 9 -21.58 1.50 -8.05
CA PHE A 9 -21.56 0.39 -7.11
C PHE A 9 -20.57 0.68 -5.99
N THR A 10 -21.12 1.01 -4.85
CA THR A 10 -20.40 1.10 -3.58
C THR A 10 -20.12 -0.33 -3.11
N TRP A 11 -18.90 -0.81 -3.27
CA TRP A 11 -18.46 -2.11 -2.77
C TRP A 11 -18.31 -2.06 -1.26
N ILE A 12 -19.28 -2.67 -0.58
CA ILE A 12 -19.23 -2.93 0.85
C ILE A 12 -18.60 -4.30 1.02
N LEU A 13 -17.45 -4.36 1.66
CA LEU A 13 -16.93 -5.58 2.30
C LEU A 13 -17.89 -5.96 3.44
N LEU A 14 -18.95 -6.70 3.13
CA LEU A 14 -19.88 -7.26 4.11
C LEU A 14 -19.53 -8.73 4.33
N SER A 15 -18.69 -8.99 5.33
CA SER A 15 -18.70 -10.27 6.00
C SER A 15 -19.77 -10.25 7.09
N LEU A 16 -20.76 -11.10 6.98
CA LEU A 16 -21.67 -11.61 8.01
C LEU A 16 -22.10 -10.64 9.13
N PHE A 17 -23.25 -10.01 9.00
CA PHE A 17 -23.97 -9.47 10.16
C PHE A 17 -25.36 -10.06 10.27
N GLY A 18 -25.53 -10.86 11.34
CA GLY A 18 -26.85 -11.25 11.86
C GLY A 18 -27.65 -10.01 12.29
N LEU A 19 -28.95 -10.06 12.06
CA LEU A 19 -29.93 -9.05 12.47
C LEU A 19 -29.86 -8.82 13.98
N ILE A 20 -29.31 -7.69 14.39
CA ILE A 20 -29.40 -7.19 15.76
C ILE A 20 -30.30 -5.94 15.76
N SER A 21 -31.38 -6.05 16.52
CA SER A 21 -32.38 -5.05 16.83
C SER A 21 -31.76 -3.69 17.19
N CYS A 22 -32.19 -2.62 16.54
CA CYS A 22 -31.89 -1.23 16.90
C CYS A 22 -32.42 -0.88 18.31
N ARG A 23 -31.53 -0.80 19.29
CA ARG A 23 -31.75 -0.01 20.51
C ARG A 23 -30.93 1.28 20.36
N PRO A 24 -31.45 2.46 20.72
CA PRO A 24 -30.65 3.67 20.78
C PRO A 24 -29.58 3.49 21.87
N GLU A 25 -28.30 3.71 21.49
CA GLU A 25 -27.22 3.70 22.45
C GLU A 25 -27.35 4.88 23.40
N PRO A 26 -27.05 4.71 24.70
CA PRO A 26 -26.96 5.82 25.64
C PRO A 26 -25.85 6.79 25.22
N PRO A 27 -25.94 8.07 25.55
CA PRO A 27 -24.91 9.05 25.28
C PRO A 27 -23.57 8.56 25.88
N ILE A 28 -22.50 8.58 25.05
CA ILE A 28 -21.16 8.25 25.51
C ILE A 28 -20.75 9.35 26.50
N GLU A 29 -20.71 9.00 27.79
CA GLU A 29 -20.09 9.89 28.80
C GLU A 29 -18.60 10.08 28.39
N PRO A 30 -18.08 11.32 28.53
CA PRO A 30 -16.66 11.55 28.30
C PRO A 30 -15.88 10.72 29.31
N VAL A 31 -15.19 9.69 28.82
CA VAL A 31 -14.23 8.92 29.61
C VAL A 31 -13.08 9.90 29.91
N GLU A 32 -12.90 10.28 31.18
CA GLU A 32 -11.69 10.99 31.58
C GLU A 32 -10.49 10.17 31.14
N PRO A 33 -9.45 10.80 30.54
CA PRO A 33 -8.27 10.07 30.12
C PRO A 33 -7.69 9.36 31.33
N ALA A 34 -7.62 8.04 31.28
CA ALA A 34 -7.00 7.25 32.33
C ALA A 34 -5.57 7.79 32.54
N GLU A 35 -5.22 8.06 33.80
CA GLU A 35 -3.89 8.53 34.15
C GLU A 35 -2.86 7.52 33.63
N VAL A 36 -1.99 7.97 32.72
CA VAL A 36 -1.00 7.10 32.08
C VAL A 36 0.03 6.77 33.15
N ALA A 37 0.11 5.50 33.58
CA ALA A 37 1.06 5.08 34.62
C ALA A 37 2.50 5.44 34.20
N PRO A 38 3.38 5.89 35.10
CA PRO A 38 4.76 6.21 34.75
C PRO A 38 5.55 4.96 34.30
N LEU A 39 6.64 5.17 33.57
CA LEU A 39 7.62 4.12 33.29
C LEU A 39 8.22 3.60 34.61
N THR A 40 8.61 2.35 34.63
CA THR A 40 9.53 1.81 35.66
C THR A 40 10.93 2.39 35.48
N ASP A 41 11.78 2.36 36.51
CA ASP A 41 13.16 2.85 36.42
C ASP A 41 13.92 2.18 35.26
N ALA A 42 13.73 0.88 35.04
CA ALA A 42 14.35 0.16 33.94
C ALA A 42 13.84 0.60 32.56
N GLU A 43 12.54 0.88 32.42
CA GLU A 43 11.98 1.41 31.20
C GLU A 43 12.40 2.85 30.93
N GLN A 44 12.57 3.67 31.99
CA GLN A 44 13.09 5.03 31.87
C GLN A 44 14.52 5.03 31.32
N VAL A 45 15.39 4.15 31.81
CA VAL A 45 16.76 3.99 31.28
C VAL A 45 16.75 3.65 29.78
N ILE A 46 15.82 2.78 29.35
CA ILE A 46 15.67 2.43 27.93
C ILE A 46 15.16 3.63 27.12
N ALA A 47 14.15 4.34 27.61
CA ALA A 47 13.60 5.52 26.95
C ALA A 47 14.66 6.62 26.80
N ASP A 48 15.43 6.92 27.84
CA ASP A 48 16.51 7.91 27.83
C ASP A 48 17.64 7.51 26.86
N ALA A 49 17.97 6.22 26.80
CA ALA A 49 18.95 5.70 25.85
C ALA A 49 18.47 5.87 24.41
N LEU A 50 17.21 5.54 24.10
CA LEU A 50 16.64 5.71 22.78
C LEU A 50 16.53 7.18 22.38
N ASP A 51 16.15 8.07 23.29
CA ASP A 51 16.11 9.51 23.04
C ASP A 51 17.46 10.08 22.56
N GLY A 52 18.57 9.52 23.01
CA GLY A 52 19.90 9.88 22.55
C GLY A 52 20.32 9.32 21.18
N MET A 53 19.51 8.44 20.60
CA MET A 53 19.83 7.71 19.34
C MET A 53 18.84 8.02 18.20
N VAL A 54 17.71 8.65 18.50
CA VAL A 54 16.72 9.04 17.49
C VAL A 54 17.10 10.37 16.83
N VAL A 55 16.68 10.54 15.59
CA VAL A 55 16.64 11.85 14.93
C VAL A 55 15.27 12.46 15.16
N PRO A 56 15.16 13.54 15.94
CA PRO A 56 13.88 14.22 16.16
C PRO A 56 13.38 14.84 14.86
N ILE A 57 12.07 14.74 14.65
CA ILE A 57 11.43 15.34 13.45
C ILE A 57 10.24 16.20 13.84
N SER A 58 9.88 17.14 12.96
CA SER A 58 8.67 17.94 13.09
C SER A 58 7.41 17.05 13.08
N SER A 59 6.35 17.48 13.75
CA SER A 59 5.01 16.88 13.62
C SER A 59 4.36 17.18 12.26
N THR A 60 4.91 18.12 11.50
CA THR A 60 4.49 18.49 10.14
C THR A 60 5.53 17.93 9.15
N PRO A 61 5.24 16.86 8.42
CA PRO A 61 6.23 16.20 7.57
C PRO A 61 6.91 17.11 6.54
N PHE A 62 6.20 18.10 5.99
CA PHE A 62 6.80 19.04 5.02
C PHE A 62 7.70 20.12 5.65
N ASP A 63 7.71 20.24 6.99
CA ASP A 63 8.68 21.09 7.71
C ASP A 63 9.98 20.33 8.03
N ILE A 64 10.06 19.02 7.75
CA ILE A 64 11.27 18.20 7.93
C ILE A 64 12.27 18.58 6.86
N THR A 65 13.47 18.95 7.28
CA THR A 65 14.54 19.38 6.38
C THR A 65 15.28 18.19 5.75
N ASP A 66 15.99 18.43 4.66
CA ASP A 66 16.88 17.40 4.08
C ASP A 66 17.94 16.96 5.10
N THR A 67 18.41 17.87 5.95
CA THR A 67 19.38 17.55 7.01
C THR A 67 18.81 16.50 8.00
N ASP A 68 17.54 16.59 8.35
CA ASP A 68 16.88 15.60 9.22
C ASP A 68 16.78 14.24 8.52
N LEU A 69 16.66 14.21 7.18
CA LEU A 69 16.55 13.01 6.38
C LEU A 69 17.90 12.39 6.00
N GLN A 70 19.03 13.04 6.25
CA GLN A 70 20.37 12.47 6.01
C GLN A 70 20.60 11.14 6.76
N VAL A 71 19.87 10.89 7.84
CA VAL A 71 19.87 9.59 8.51
C VAL A 71 19.48 8.45 7.56
N LEU A 72 18.81 8.74 6.44
CA LEU A 72 18.39 7.81 5.40
C LEU A 72 19.38 7.70 4.22
N ASP A 73 20.50 8.44 4.21
CA ASP A 73 21.48 8.43 3.10
C ASP A 73 22.09 7.04 2.82
N TYR A 74 22.08 6.14 3.82
CA TYR A 74 22.52 4.76 3.62
C TYR A 74 21.64 3.98 2.63
N LEU A 75 20.45 4.51 2.28
CA LEU A 75 19.54 3.94 1.28
C LEU A 75 19.95 4.27 -0.16
N ALA A 76 20.96 5.12 -0.37
CA ALA A 76 21.38 5.61 -1.68
C ALA A 76 21.66 4.52 -2.72
N ASP A 77 22.13 3.34 -2.26
CA ASP A 77 22.42 2.19 -3.15
C ASP A 77 21.38 1.06 -3.01
N THR A 78 20.28 1.31 -2.31
CA THR A 78 19.24 0.30 -2.05
C THR A 78 18.31 0.17 -3.25
N LYS A 79 18.09 -1.03 -3.75
CA LYS A 79 17.22 -1.28 -4.92
C LYS A 79 15.75 -0.98 -4.63
N ILE A 80 15.24 -1.39 -3.45
CA ILE A 80 13.84 -1.18 -3.07
C ILE A 80 13.77 -0.69 -1.62
N VAL A 81 13.10 0.44 -1.39
CA VAL A 81 12.79 0.96 -0.06
C VAL A 81 11.29 0.81 0.22
N GLY A 82 10.93 -0.09 1.13
CA GLY A 82 9.55 -0.27 1.59
C GLY A 82 9.17 0.83 2.59
N LEU A 83 8.09 1.56 2.32
CA LEU A 83 7.52 2.61 3.17
C LEU A 83 6.18 2.12 3.73
N GLY A 84 6.17 1.74 5.00
CA GLY A 84 5.01 1.21 5.70
C GLY A 84 3.97 2.28 6.09
N GLU A 85 2.91 1.86 6.75
CA GLU A 85 1.96 2.69 7.49
C GLU A 85 1.21 1.85 8.52
N ALA A 86 1.02 2.39 9.71
CA ALA A 86 0.26 1.70 10.75
C ALA A 86 -1.26 1.82 10.56
N THR A 87 -1.74 2.73 9.70
CA THR A 87 -3.14 2.89 9.30
C THR A 87 -3.25 3.47 7.90
N HIS A 88 -4.27 3.08 7.15
CA HIS A 88 -4.56 3.63 5.82
C HIS A 88 -5.19 5.04 5.83
N GLY A 89 -5.37 5.67 6.97
CA GLY A 89 -6.09 6.93 7.06
C GLY A 89 -5.41 8.00 7.91
N THR A 90 -4.10 7.91 8.09
CA THR A 90 -3.30 8.86 8.88
C THR A 90 -2.56 9.84 7.98
N ARG A 91 -2.85 11.13 8.14
CA ARG A 91 -2.30 12.21 7.30
C ARG A 91 -0.77 12.29 7.37
N GLU A 92 -0.20 12.27 8.57
CA GLU A 92 1.24 12.39 8.79
C GLU A 92 2.02 11.26 8.11
N PHE A 93 1.46 10.04 8.07
CA PHE A 93 2.10 8.92 7.36
C PHE A 93 2.15 9.18 5.86
N PHE A 94 1.06 9.62 5.26
CA PHE A 94 0.97 9.88 3.82
C PHE A 94 1.93 11.01 3.40
N GLN A 95 1.89 12.12 4.15
CA GLN A 95 2.77 13.26 3.91
C GLN A 95 4.25 12.90 4.13
N MET A 96 4.56 12.07 5.14
CA MET A 96 5.95 11.66 5.39
C MET A 96 6.49 10.75 4.30
N LYS A 97 5.68 9.84 3.76
CA LYS A 97 6.10 9.01 2.62
C LYS A 97 6.35 9.85 1.37
N HIS A 98 5.50 10.85 1.09
CA HIS A 98 5.76 11.84 0.04
C HIS A 98 7.10 12.55 0.29
N ARG A 99 7.34 13.04 1.51
CA ARG A 99 8.56 13.77 1.85
C ARG A 99 9.83 12.89 1.75
N VAL A 100 9.74 11.64 2.21
CA VAL A 100 10.84 10.67 2.07
C VAL A 100 11.09 10.33 0.61
N PHE A 101 10.05 10.06 -0.19
CA PHE A 101 10.22 9.77 -1.61
C PHE A 101 10.82 10.95 -2.35
N GLN A 102 10.35 12.17 -2.08
CA GLN A 102 10.93 13.39 -2.63
C GLN A 102 12.43 13.47 -2.33
N TYR A 103 12.82 13.24 -1.08
CA TYR A 103 14.24 13.23 -0.68
C TYR A 103 15.05 12.17 -1.45
N LEU A 104 14.53 10.94 -1.53
CA LEU A 104 15.19 9.84 -2.25
C LEU A 104 15.35 10.14 -3.75
N VAL A 105 14.37 10.77 -4.38
CA VAL A 105 14.45 11.21 -5.78
C VAL A 105 15.48 12.32 -5.97
N GLU A 106 15.38 13.39 -5.16
CA GLU A 106 16.18 14.59 -5.35
C GLU A 106 17.64 14.41 -4.94
N GLN A 107 17.93 13.61 -3.90
CA GLN A 107 19.28 13.42 -3.37
C GLN A 107 19.94 12.13 -3.88
N HIS A 108 19.18 11.08 -4.16
CA HIS A 108 19.70 9.75 -4.48
C HIS A 108 19.25 9.21 -5.84
N GLY A 109 18.36 9.93 -6.56
CA GLY A 109 18.02 9.60 -7.94
C GLY A 109 17.10 8.40 -8.07
N PHE A 110 16.21 8.16 -7.12
CA PHE A 110 15.16 7.13 -7.23
C PHE A 110 14.26 7.39 -8.44
N ASP A 111 13.85 6.31 -9.14
CA ASP A 111 13.22 6.38 -10.46
C ASP A 111 11.71 6.17 -10.42
N ALA A 112 11.18 5.47 -9.39
CA ALA A 112 9.76 5.15 -9.37
C ALA A 112 9.19 5.02 -7.94
N PHE A 113 7.88 5.26 -7.87
CA PHE A 113 7.06 4.99 -6.71
C PHE A 113 6.07 3.86 -7.00
N LEU A 114 6.24 2.76 -6.30
CA LEU A 114 5.36 1.60 -6.34
C LEU A 114 4.31 1.73 -5.24
N PHE A 115 3.06 1.42 -5.54
CA PHE A 115 1.94 1.76 -4.68
C PHE A 115 1.05 0.54 -4.42
N GLU A 116 0.54 0.38 -3.19
CA GLU A 116 -0.51 -0.61 -2.85
C GLU A 116 -1.85 -0.23 -3.50
N MET A 117 -1.82 -0.06 -4.80
CA MET A 117 -2.92 0.26 -5.69
C MET A 117 -2.97 -0.81 -6.77
N ASP A 118 -4.14 -1.08 -7.34
CA ASP A 118 -4.26 -2.07 -8.42
C ASP A 118 -3.25 -1.79 -9.54
N PHE A 119 -2.62 -2.85 -10.04
CA PHE A 119 -1.52 -2.78 -11.00
C PHE A 119 -1.83 -1.92 -12.23
N ALA A 120 -3.02 -2.07 -12.78
CA ALA A 120 -3.40 -1.34 -14.00
C ALA A 120 -4.13 -0.03 -13.70
N GLU A 121 -4.73 0.14 -12.51
CA GLU A 121 -5.30 1.42 -12.08
C GLU A 121 -4.21 2.50 -12.04
N ALA A 122 -3.05 2.20 -11.46
CA ALA A 122 -1.93 3.13 -11.37
C ALA A 122 -1.46 3.62 -12.75
N MET A 123 -1.55 2.82 -13.81
CA MET A 123 -1.16 3.21 -15.17
C MET A 123 -1.98 4.40 -15.70
N LEU A 124 -3.22 4.59 -15.26
CA LEU A 124 -4.01 5.76 -15.61
C LEU A 124 -3.40 7.03 -15.01
N PHE A 125 -3.01 6.96 -13.73
CA PHE A 125 -2.43 8.09 -13.02
C PHE A 125 -0.99 8.36 -13.45
N ASP A 126 -0.21 7.31 -13.77
CA ASP A 126 1.14 7.50 -14.33
C ASP A 126 1.06 8.27 -15.65
N ARG A 127 0.15 7.95 -16.56
CA ARG A 127 -0.05 8.71 -17.81
C ARG A 127 -0.37 10.19 -17.55
N TRP A 128 -1.11 10.51 -16.49
CA TRP A 128 -1.33 11.90 -16.08
C TRP A 128 -0.06 12.54 -15.55
N ILE A 129 0.70 11.83 -14.71
CA ILE A 129 2.00 12.27 -14.17
C ILE A 129 3.01 12.50 -15.30
N GLN A 130 3.02 11.65 -16.33
CA GLN A 130 3.88 11.79 -17.51
C GLN A 130 3.41 12.93 -18.46
N GLY A 131 2.22 13.48 -18.25
CA GLY A 131 1.65 14.50 -19.14
C GLY A 131 1.15 13.96 -20.47
N GLU A 132 0.91 12.65 -20.57
CA GLU A 132 0.34 11.99 -21.75
C GLU A 132 -1.16 12.23 -21.87
N ILE A 133 -1.83 12.44 -20.74
CA ILE A 133 -3.25 12.80 -20.68
C ILE A 133 -3.43 14.05 -19.83
N GLU A 134 -4.40 14.87 -20.23
CA GLU A 134 -4.83 16.05 -19.49
C GLU A 134 -6.09 15.74 -18.69
N GLY A 135 -6.39 16.55 -17.69
CA GLY A 135 -7.57 16.43 -16.85
C GLY A 135 -7.37 17.02 -15.45
N ASP A 136 -8.48 17.26 -14.79
CA ASP A 136 -8.47 17.65 -13.39
C ASP A 136 -8.17 16.41 -12.52
N LEU A 137 -7.00 16.38 -11.90
CA LEU A 137 -6.53 15.24 -11.11
C LEU A 137 -7.54 14.85 -10.03
N ARG A 138 -8.07 15.84 -9.31
CA ARG A 138 -9.03 15.61 -8.23
C ARG A 138 -10.30 14.88 -8.69
N SER A 139 -10.83 15.27 -9.84
CA SER A 139 -11.95 14.59 -10.47
C SER A 139 -11.57 13.17 -10.92
N MET A 140 -10.40 12.99 -11.51
CA MET A 140 -9.91 11.65 -11.89
C MET A 140 -9.78 10.74 -10.67
N MET A 141 -9.19 11.23 -9.57
CA MET A 141 -9.05 10.46 -8.32
C MET A 141 -10.42 10.09 -7.74
N ARG A 142 -11.37 11.04 -7.70
CA ARG A 142 -12.71 10.77 -7.20
C ARG A 142 -13.44 9.70 -8.00
N ASP A 143 -13.35 9.76 -9.33
CA ASP A 143 -14.20 8.99 -10.24
C ASP A 143 -13.55 7.65 -10.66
N GLU A 144 -12.22 7.57 -10.75
CA GLU A 144 -11.51 6.42 -11.29
C GLU A 144 -10.76 5.59 -10.24
N MET A 145 -10.39 6.13 -9.06
CA MET A 145 -9.74 5.31 -8.04
C MET A 145 -10.69 4.30 -7.41
N LEU A 146 -10.21 3.08 -7.18
CA LEU A 146 -10.98 2.00 -6.57
C LEU A 146 -11.22 2.26 -5.09
N PHE A 147 -10.16 2.52 -4.33
CA PHE A 147 -10.22 2.59 -2.88
C PHE A 147 -10.22 4.02 -2.34
N TRP A 148 -11.03 4.24 -1.30
CA TRP A 148 -11.08 5.51 -0.57
C TRP A 148 -9.74 5.89 0.06
N THR A 149 -8.90 4.89 0.39
CA THR A 149 -7.61 5.06 1.04
C THR A 149 -6.69 5.99 0.28
N TRP A 150 -6.81 5.99 -1.04
CA TRP A 150 -5.98 6.78 -1.94
C TRP A 150 -6.65 8.08 -2.40
N LYS A 151 -7.99 8.22 -2.22
CA LYS A 151 -8.75 9.44 -2.56
C LYS A 151 -8.55 10.52 -1.50
N THR A 152 -7.32 11.00 -1.35
CA THR A 152 -6.94 11.98 -0.33
C THR A 152 -6.13 13.13 -0.92
N ASP A 153 -6.17 14.29 -0.25
CA ASP A 153 -5.36 15.45 -0.60
C ASP A 153 -3.85 15.13 -0.57
N ALA A 154 -3.39 14.34 0.38
CA ALA A 154 -1.98 13.98 0.47
C ALA A 154 -1.48 13.14 -0.72
N VAL A 155 -2.33 12.28 -1.32
CA VAL A 155 -2.01 11.55 -2.56
C VAL A 155 -2.12 12.48 -3.77
N GLU A 156 -3.09 13.41 -3.80
CA GLU A 156 -3.17 14.45 -4.82
C GLU A 156 -1.89 15.32 -4.86
N ASP A 157 -1.40 15.73 -3.67
CA ASP A 157 -0.16 16.50 -3.55
C ASP A 157 1.05 15.72 -4.08
N LEU A 158 1.15 14.42 -3.75
CA LEU A 158 2.22 13.55 -4.25
C LEU A 158 2.20 13.46 -5.79
N TYR A 159 1.05 13.17 -6.39
CA TYR A 159 0.94 13.03 -7.85
C TYR A 159 1.20 14.36 -8.56
N THR A 160 0.74 15.47 -7.97
CA THR A 160 1.02 16.81 -8.49
C THR A 160 2.52 17.11 -8.46
N TRP A 161 3.19 16.81 -7.35
CA TRP A 161 4.64 16.97 -7.25
C TRP A 161 5.38 16.09 -8.27
N MET A 162 5.00 14.82 -8.44
CA MET A 162 5.61 13.93 -9.44
C MET A 162 5.49 14.49 -10.85
N ARG A 163 4.31 15.02 -11.22
CA ARG A 163 4.09 15.66 -12.53
C ARG A 163 4.97 16.90 -12.71
N ASP A 164 5.05 17.74 -11.69
CA ASP A 164 5.85 18.97 -11.74
C ASP A 164 7.34 18.66 -11.78
N TYR A 165 7.81 17.66 -11.02
CA TYR A 165 9.16 17.13 -11.12
C TYR A 165 9.49 16.65 -12.53
N ASN A 166 8.63 15.85 -13.16
CA ASN A 166 8.82 15.34 -14.51
C ASN A 166 8.86 16.45 -15.58
N ARG A 167 8.08 17.51 -15.40
CA ARG A 167 8.14 18.70 -16.27
C ARG A 167 9.46 19.45 -16.14
N ALA A 168 9.99 19.53 -14.93
CA ALA A 168 11.27 20.20 -14.66
C ALA A 168 12.47 19.33 -15.07
N ASN A 169 12.31 18.00 -15.08
CA ASN A 169 13.39 17.03 -15.31
C ASN A 169 13.03 16.03 -16.44
N PRO A 170 12.88 16.49 -17.69
CA PRO A 170 12.39 15.64 -18.79
C PRO A 170 13.28 14.42 -19.11
N ASP A 171 14.58 14.49 -18.77
CA ASP A 171 15.55 13.42 -18.99
C ASP A 171 15.70 12.46 -17.79
N LYS A 172 15.03 12.76 -16.66
CA LYS A 172 15.07 11.97 -15.42
C LYS A 172 13.67 11.86 -14.82
N ARG A 173 12.75 11.36 -15.63
CA ARG A 173 11.36 11.21 -15.21
C ARG A 173 11.20 10.09 -14.19
N ILE A 174 10.37 10.35 -13.20
CA ILE A 174 9.93 9.36 -12.22
C ILE A 174 8.56 8.80 -12.60
N HIS A 175 8.32 7.54 -12.24
CA HIS A 175 7.11 6.81 -12.59
C HIS A 175 6.29 6.39 -11.38
N LEU A 176 4.98 6.21 -11.59
CA LEU A 176 4.05 5.61 -10.65
C LEU A 176 3.63 4.23 -11.16
N TYR A 177 3.75 3.21 -10.32
CA TYR A 177 3.26 1.87 -10.62
C TYR A 177 2.40 1.31 -9.50
N GLY A 178 1.37 0.53 -9.83
CA GLY A 178 0.59 -0.27 -8.89
C GLY A 178 1.19 -1.67 -8.75
N VAL A 179 1.05 -2.27 -7.57
CA VAL A 179 1.51 -3.64 -7.33
C VAL A 179 0.40 -4.59 -6.90
N ASP A 180 -0.78 -4.08 -6.58
CA ASP A 180 -1.89 -4.84 -5.98
C ASP A 180 -2.73 -5.60 -7.01
N THR A 181 -3.49 -6.60 -6.55
CA THR A 181 -4.26 -7.55 -7.36
C THR A 181 -5.70 -7.67 -6.86
N GLN A 182 -6.43 -6.56 -6.77
CA GLN A 182 -7.78 -6.56 -6.18
C GLN A 182 -8.92 -6.26 -7.16
N SER A 183 -8.64 -5.84 -8.39
CA SER A 183 -9.69 -5.51 -9.37
C SER A 183 -9.50 -6.25 -10.69
N PRO A 184 -10.54 -6.93 -11.19
CA PRO A 184 -10.48 -7.58 -12.50
C PRO A 184 -10.54 -6.57 -13.67
N ASN A 185 -11.10 -5.39 -13.45
CA ASN A 185 -11.55 -4.52 -14.55
C ASN A 185 -10.47 -3.60 -15.12
N TYR A 186 -9.51 -3.14 -14.30
CA TYR A 186 -8.50 -2.20 -14.78
C TYR A 186 -7.54 -2.83 -15.79
N SER A 187 -7.07 -4.06 -15.52
CA SER A 187 -6.17 -4.76 -16.45
C SER A 187 -6.85 -5.11 -17.76
N LEU A 188 -8.11 -5.51 -17.75
CA LEU A 188 -8.87 -5.73 -18.98
C LEU A 188 -9.04 -4.43 -19.78
N LYS A 189 -9.41 -3.33 -19.11
CA LYS A 189 -9.56 -2.01 -19.73
C LYS A 189 -8.25 -1.55 -20.39
N GLU A 190 -7.13 -1.68 -19.69
CA GLU A 190 -5.82 -1.27 -20.19
C GLU A 190 -5.29 -2.20 -21.29
N LEU A 191 -5.51 -3.50 -21.17
CA LEU A 191 -5.18 -4.50 -22.21
C LEU A 191 -5.90 -4.16 -23.52
N LEU A 192 -7.21 -3.95 -23.47
CA LEU A 192 -8.00 -3.59 -24.63
C LEU A 192 -7.55 -2.25 -25.23
N ARG A 193 -7.29 -1.23 -24.41
CA ARG A 193 -6.78 0.07 -24.87
C ARG A 193 -5.47 -0.07 -25.65
N ARG A 194 -4.51 -0.87 -25.13
CA ARG A 194 -3.22 -1.09 -25.81
C ARG A 194 -3.39 -1.87 -27.12
N LEU A 195 -4.20 -2.92 -27.09
CA LEU A 195 -4.47 -3.72 -28.30
C LEU A 195 -5.21 -2.93 -29.37
N GLU A 196 -6.16 -2.06 -29.02
CA GLU A 196 -6.86 -1.19 -29.96
C GLU A 196 -5.91 -0.28 -30.75
N LEU A 197 -4.84 0.18 -30.12
CA LEU A 197 -3.82 1.02 -30.76
C LEU A 197 -2.88 0.23 -31.69
N ILE A 198 -2.63 -1.04 -31.37
CA ILE A 198 -1.56 -1.84 -32.02
C ILE A 198 -2.18 -2.89 -32.98
N MET A 199 -3.19 -3.62 -32.49
CA MET A 199 -3.79 -4.80 -33.15
C MET A 199 -5.29 -4.87 -32.87
N PRO A 200 -6.14 -4.01 -33.49
CA PRO A 200 -7.58 -3.96 -33.21
C PRO A 200 -8.32 -5.29 -33.33
N THR A 201 -7.92 -6.14 -34.28
CA THR A 201 -8.51 -7.49 -34.46
C THR A 201 -8.21 -8.41 -33.27
N THR A 202 -7.05 -8.28 -32.64
CA THR A 202 -6.71 -9.01 -31.41
C THR A 202 -7.54 -8.50 -30.23
N ALA A 203 -7.78 -7.18 -30.15
CA ALA A 203 -8.69 -6.62 -29.15
C ALA A 203 -10.12 -7.18 -29.28
N ASP A 204 -10.62 -7.34 -30.52
CA ASP A 204 -11.94 -7.94 -30.75
C ASP A 204 -11.98 -9.41 -30.33
N SER A 205 -10.90 -10.17 -30.58
CA SER A 205 -10.79 -11.55 -30.10
C SER A 205 -10.78 -11.63 -28.58
N VAL A 206 -10.05 -10.76 -27.89
CA VAL A 206 -10.06 -10.68 -26.41
C VAL A 206 -11.48 -10.38 -25.90
N ARG A 207 -12.21 -9.41 -26.50
CA ARG A 207 -13.59 -9.11 -26.10
C ARG A 207 -14.51 -10.31 -26.31
N PHE A 208 -14.33 -11.05 -27.37
CA PHE A 208 -15.14 -12.21 -27.67
C PHE A 208 -14.97 -13.32 -26.63
N TYR A 209 -13.72 -13.62 -26.24
CA TYR A 209 -13.43 -14.72 -25.31
C TYR A 209 -13.66 -14.36 -23.85
N ILE A 210 -13.36 -13.13 -23.42
CA ILE A 210 -13.43 -12.76 -21.99
C ILE A 210 -14.84 -12.85 -21.41
N GLY A 211 -15.85 -12.53 -22.23
CA GLY A 211 -17.25 -12.61 -21.82
C GLY A 211 -17.62 -11.61 -20.70
N SER A 212 -18.90 -11.60 -20.33
CA SER A 212 -19.43 -10.70 -19.28
C SER A 212 -19.21 -11.19 -17.86
N ASP A 213 -18.89 -12.47 -17.68
CA ASP A 213 -18.71 -13.05 -16.34
C ASP A 213 -17.43 -12.55 -15.67
N TYR A 214 -16.38 -12.26 -16.45
CA TYR A 214 -15.14 -11.73 -15.93
C TYR A 214 -15.31 -10.37 -15.23
N GLU A 215 -16.08 -9.45 -15.81
CA GLU A 215 -16.37 -8.16 -15.19
C GLU A 215 -17.14 -8.26 -13.87
N ARG A 216 -17.86 -9.39 -13.68
CA ARG A 216 -18.66 -9.69 -12.51
C ARG A 216 -18.01 -10.74 -11.59
N MET A 217 -16.76 -11.08 -11.85
CA MET A 217 -16.04 -12.18 -11.20
C MET A 217 -16.16 -12.14 -9.68
N LEU A 218 -15.93 -11.00 -9.05
CA LEU A 218 -15.97 -10.89 -7.59
C LEU A 218 -17.36 -11.19 -7.01
N ASP A 219 -18.45 -10.78 -7.68
CA ASP A 219 -19.82 -11.10 -7.25
C ASP A 219 -20.09 -12.59 -7.39
N LEU A 220 -19.71 -13.19 -8.52
CA LEU A 220 -19.90 -14.60 -8.82
C LEU A 220 -19.10 -15.49 -7.86
N TYR A 221 -17.86 -15.13 -7.55
CA TYR A 221 -17.02 -15.86 -6.61
C TYR A 221 -17.50 -15.71 -5.17
N ASN A 222 -17.94 -14.53 -4.77
CA ASN A 222 -18.54 -14.32 -3.46
C ASN A 222 -19.82 -15.14 -3.26
N SER A 223 -20.60 -15.37 -4.33
CA SER A 223 -21.76 -16.28 -4.32
C SER A 223 -21.39 -17.77 -4.43
N LYS A 224 -20.10 -18.09 -4.60
CA LYS A 224 -19.55 -19.47 -4.77
C LYS A 224 -20.11 -20.18 -6.01
N ASP A 225 -20.34 -19.43 -7.08
CA ASP A 225 -20.81 -19.98 -8.36
C ASP A 225 -19.66 -20.70 -9.09
N GLN A 226 -19.54 -22.03 -8.86
CA GLN A 226 -18.49 -22.84 -9.47
C GLN A 226 -18.59 -22.90 -10.99
N ILE A 227 -19.81 -22.90 -11.55
CA ILE A 227 -20.00 -22.93 -13.02
C ILE A 227 -19.49 -21.62 -13.64
N ALA A 228 -19.74 -20.49 -12.98
CA ALA A 228 -19.19 -19.21 -13.41
C ALA A 228 -17.66 -19.18 -13.26
N ALA A 229 -17.12 -19.74 -12.17
CA ALA A 229 -15.68 -19.84 -11.98
C ALA A 229 -14.99 -20.61 -13.13
N ASP A 230 -15.51 -21.77 -13.48
CA ASP A 230 -14.97 -22.58 -14.58
C ASP A 230 -15.03 -21.81 -15.92
N ARG A 231 -16.11 -21.05 -16.18
CA ARG A 231 -16.21 -20.23 -17.39
C ARG A 231 -15.19 -19.10 -17.41
N ILE A 232 -14.96 -18.43 -16.28
CA ILE A 232 -14.00 -17.32 -16.16
C ILE A 232 -12.58 -17.86 -16.38
N GLN A 233 -12.21 -18.97 -15.77
CA GLN A 233 -10.90 -19.61 -15.96
C GLN A 233 -10.67 -19.99 -17.40
N ASN A 234 -11.63 -20.67 -18.04
CA ASN A 234 -11.55 -21.01 -19.47
C ASN A 234 -11.44 -19.74 -20.36
N SER A 235 -12.14 -18.66 -20.01
CA SER A 235 -12.08 -17.40 -20.75
C SER A 235 -10.67 -16.78 -20.71
N LEU A 236 -10.03 -16.82 -19.53
CA LEU A 236 -8.66 -16.31 -19.36
C LEU A 236 -7.64 -17.16 -20.12
N GLU A 237 -7.81 -18.49 -20.12
CA GLU A 237 -6.98 -19.40 -20.94
C GLU A 237 -7.07 -19.07 -22.43
N GLU A 238 -8.27 -18.81 -22.96
CA GLU A 238 -8.45 -18.42 -24.36
C GLU A 238 -7.85 -17.03 -24.65
N VAL A 239 -8.00 -16.05 -23.73
CA VAL A 239 -7.33 -14.75 -23.84
C VAL A 239 -5.81 -14.91 -23.89
N ARG A 240 -5.24 -15.75 -23.00
CA ARG A 240 -3.81 -16.05 -22.97
C ARG A 240 -3.34 -16.60 -24.33
N LYS A 241 -4.03 -17.58 -24.89
CA LYS A 241 -3.71 -18.16 -26.22
C LYS A 241 -3.76 -17.09 -27.32
N VAL A 242 -4.81 -16.26 -27.35
CA VAL A 242 -4.92 -15.16 -28.34
C VAL A 242 -3.70 -14.23 -28.30
N ILE A 243 -3.24 -13.86 -27.10
CA ILE A 243 -2.08 -12.97 -26.95
C ILE A 243 -0.78 -13.66 -27.33
N GLU A 244 -0.60 -14.94 -26.98
CA GLU A 244 0.57 -15.74 -27.35
C GLU A 244 0.66 -15.93 -28.87
N GLU A 245 -0.43 -16.27 -29.54
CA GLU A 245 -0.51 -16.40 -31.00
C GLU A 245 -0.23 -15.07 -31.71
N ALA A 246 -0.68 -13.95 -31.15
CA ALA A 246 -0.46 -12.62 -31.69
C ALA A 246 0.96 -12.05 -31.40
N LYS A 247 1.78 -12.68 -30.56
CA LYS A 247 3.08 -12.18 -30.09
C LYS A 247 3.93 -11.56 -31.20
N ASN A 248 4.25 -12.35 -32.23
CA ASN A 248 5.12 -11.88 -33.30
C ASN A 248 4.51 -10.74 -34.12
N ALA A 249 3.19 -10.67 -34.22
CA ALA A 249 2.50 -9.58 -34.89
C ALA A 249 2.53 -8.31 -34.07
N ILE A 250 2.28 -8.40 -32.76
CA ILE A 250 2.38 -7.28 -31.80
C ILE A 250 3.80 -6.70 -31.80
N ILE A 251 4.83 -7.56 -31.70
CA ILE A 251 6.23 -7.09 -31.69
C ILE A 251 6.57 -6.36 -33.00
N ARG A 252 6.16 -6.90 -34.17
CA ARG A 252 6.40 -6.23 -35.46
C ARG A 252 5.65 -4.90 -35.60
N SER A 253 4.47 -4.78 -35.01
CA SER A 253 3.64 -3.56 -35.10
C SER A 253 3.97 -2.53 -34.05
N SER A 254 4.77 -2.89 -33.03
CA SER A 254 5.12 -2.03 -31.89
C SER A 254 6.53 -2.33 -31.39
N SER A 255 6.69 -3.10 -30.29
CA SER A 255 8.00 -3.47 -29.73
C SER A 255 7.90 -4.71 -28.84
N GLU A 256 9.05 -5.29 -28.47
CA GLU A 256 9.13 -6.35 -27.45
C GLU A 256 8.62 -5.84 -26.08
N GLU A 257 8.96 -4.61 -25.73
CA GLU A 257 8.48 -3.97 -24.50
C GLU A 257 6.94 -3.86 -24.47
N ALA A 258 6.32 -3.40 -25.58
CA ALA A 258 4.86 -3.32 -25.66
C ALA A 258 4.21 -4.71 -25.49
N TYR A 259 4.81 -5.76 -26.07
CA TYR A 259 4.34 -7.12 -25.86
C TYR A 259 4.49 -7.56 -24.39
N ALA A 260 5.63 -7.25 -23.74
CA ALA A 260 5.86 -7.60 -22.35
C ALA A 260 4.82 -6.97 -21.43
N TRP A 261 4.43 -5.71 -21.67
CA TRP A 261 3.36 -5.05 -20.93
C TRP A 261 1.98 -5.68 -21.19
N ILE A 262 1.66 -6.05 -22.45
CA ILE A 262 0.42 -6.74 -22.80
C ILE A 262 0.33 -8.10 -22.12
N GLU A 263 1.41 -8.89 -22.18
CA GLU A 263 1.52 -10.19 -21.52
C GLU A 263 1.38 -10.07 -20.01
N ARG A 264 2.00 -9.03 -19.41
CA ARG A 264 1.90 -8.76 -17.97
C ARG A 264 0.49 -8.41 -17.54
N LEU A 265 -0.27 -7.67 -18.34
CA LEU A 265 -1.68 -7.37 -18.05
C LEU A 265 -2.52 -8.65 -18.02
N VAL A 266 -2.31 -9.59 -18.95
CA VAL A 266 -2.98 -10.90 -18.91
C VAL A 266 -2.56 -11.67 -17.65
N THR A 267 -1.27 -11.71 -17.33
CA THR A 267 -0.78 -12.33 -16.08
C THR A 267 -1.42 -11.72 -14.84
N HIS A 268 -1.59 -10.40 -14.81
CA HIS A 268 -2.27 -9.74 -13.68
C HIS A 268 -3.76 -10.13 -13.62
N MET A 269 -4.45 -10.24 -14.76
CA MET A 269 -5.84 -10.75 -14.79
C MET A 269 -5.96 -12.16 -14.19
N GLU A 270 -5.01 -13.04 -14.50
CA GLU A 270 -4.92 -14.40 -13.95
C GLU A 270 -4.60 -14.39 -12.44
N GLN A 271 -3.72 -13.47 -11.99
CA GLN A 271 -3.42 -13.29 -10.56
C GLN A 271 -4.65 -12.84 -9.76
N VAL A 272 -5.43 -11.88 -10.30
CA VAL A 272 -6.67 -11.41 -9.66
C VAL A 272 -7.69 -12.54 -9.59
N GLU A 273 -7.82 -13.33 -10.66
CA GLU A 273 -8.71 -14.50 -10.68
C GLU A 273 -8.28 -15.52 -9.62
N ALA A 274 -7.03 -15.98 -9.64
CA ALA A 274 -6.52 -17.01 -8.76
C ALA A 274 -6.60 -16.59 -7.28
N HIS A 275 -6.27 -15.33 -6.96
CA HIS A 275 -6.42 -14.79 -5.62
C HIS A 275 -7.91 -14.80 -5.18
N SER A 276 -8.80 -14.31 -6.05
CA SER A 276 -10.23 -14.22 -5.74
C SER A 276 -10.88 -15.60 -5.61
N TYR A 277 -10.53 -16.54 -6.49
CA TYR A 277 -11.00 -17.92 -6.41
C TYR A 277 -10.56 -18.59 -5.11
N GLN A 278 -9.26 -18.48 -4.78
CA GLN A 278 -8.69 -19.03 -3.55
C GLN A 278 -9.41 -18.51 -2.32
N TYR A 279 -9.64 -17.20 -2.26
CA TYR A 279 -10.20 -16.53 -1.08
C TYR A 279 -11.72 -16.75 -0.97
N PHE A 280 -12.48 -16.45 -2.02
CA PHE A 280 -13.95 -16.46 -1.97
C PHE A 280 -14.55 -17.84 -2.16
N VAL A 281 -14.02 -18.63 -3.11
CA VAL A 281 -14.61 -19.93 -3.48
C VAL A 281 -14.08 -21.04 -2.57
N LEU A 282 -12.74 -21.13 -2.43
CA LEU A 282 -12.12 -22.17 -1.61
C LEU A 282 -12.07 -21.85 -0.12
N GLY A 283 -12.28 -20.58 0.28
CA GLY A 283 -12.22 -20.14 1.68
C GLY A 283 -10.84 -20.31 2.30
N GLN A 284 -9.78 -20.21 1.49
CA GLN A 284 -8.40 -20.31 1.93
C GLN A 284 -7.81 -18.91 2.10
N GLY A 285 -6.58 -18.82 2.65
CA GLY A 285 -5.90 -17.54 2.82
C GLY A 285 -5.60 -16.83 1.48
N PRO A 286 -5.44 -15.50 1.49
CA PRO A 286 -5.21 -14.74 0.27
C PRO A 286 -3.82 -15.00 -0.33
N LEU A 287 -3.73 -15.01 -1.66
CA LEU A 287 -2.47 -15.03 -2.41
C LEU A 287 -1.95 -13.61 -2.70
N ARG A 288 -2.62 -12.58 -2.18
CA ARG A 288 -2.41 -11.19 -2.53
C ARG A 288 -0.96 -10.74 -2.34
N ASP A 289 -0.38 -10.98 -1.16
CA ASP A 289 0.99 -10.56 -0.86
C ASP A 289 2.04 -11.20 -1.78
N LYS A 290 1.85 -12.49 -2.11
CA LYS A 290 2.70 -13.16 -3.10
C LYS A 290 2.63 -12.46 -4.45
N TYR A 291 1.44 -12.14 -4.93
CA TYR A 291 1.28 -11.49 -6.23
C TYR A 291 1.75 -10.03 -6.21
N MET A 292 1.55 -9.31 -5.11
CA MET A 292 2.15 -7.99 -4.91
C MET A 292 3.69 -8.04 -5.02
N ALA A 293 4.32 -9.06 -4.42
CA ALA A 293 5.76 -9.27 -4.53
C ALA A 293 6.19 -9.62 -5.97
N ASP A 294 5.42 -10.49 -6.67
CA ASP A 294 5.69 -10.85 -8.06
C ASP A 294 5.53 -9.64 -9.00
N ASN A 295 4.56 -8.76 -8.74
CA ASN A 295 4.36 -7.50 -9.47
C ASN A 295 5.51 -6.53 -9.23
N THR A 296 5.92 -6.34 -7.97
CA THR A 296 7.06 -5.49 -7.60
C THR A 296 8.34 -5.97 -8.28
N ARG A 297 8.61 -7.28 -8.25
CA ARG A 297 9.79 -7.86 -8.93
C ARG A 297 9.74 -7.60 -10.42
N TRP A 298 8.63 -7.92 -11.08
CA TRP A 298 8.49 -7.74 -12.52
C TRP A 298 8.72 -6.27 -12.91
N LEU A 299 8.12 -5.32 -12.21
CA LEU A 299 8.32 -3.89 -12.44
C LEU A 299 9.79 -3.49 -12.27
N SER A 300 10.42 -3.92 -11.18
CA SER A 300 11.83 -3.65 -10.92
C SER A 300 12.78 -4.26 -11.97
N ASP A 301 12.41 -5.41 -12.56
CA ASP A 301 13.18 -6.10 -13.60
C ASP A 301 12.97 -5.47 -15.00
N GLN A 302 11.88 -4.71 -15.24
CA GLN A 302 11.65 -3.95 -16.47
C GLN A 302 12.39 -2.61 -16.51
N MET A 303 12.80 -2.09 -15.36
CA MET A 303 13.50 -0.82 -15.28
C MET A 303 14.99 -0.97 -15.68
N PRO A 304 15.65 0.11 -16.11
CA PRO A 304 17.09 0.09 -16.40
C PRO A 304 17.91 -0.47 -15.23
N GLU A 305 19.07 -1.07 -15.55
CA GLU A 305 19.99 -1.54 -14.53
C GLU A 305 20.43 -0.38 -13.62
N GLY A 306 20.40 -0.59 -12.32
CA GLY A 306 20.69 0.43 -11.31
C GLY A 306 19.50 1.28 -10.88
N SER A 307 18.34 1.13 -11.50
CA SER A 307 17.12 1.83 -11.06
C SER A 307 16.71 1.43 -9.64
N GLN A 308 16.24 2.43 -8.88
CA GLN A 308 15.83 2.34 -7.48
C GLN A 308 14.39 2.76 -7.32
N VAL A 309 13.66 2.06 -6.45
CA VAL A 309 12.22 2.30 -6.26
C VAL A 309 11.86 2.42 -4.79
N ALA A 310 10.90 3.29 -4.48
CA ALA A 310 10.20 3.31 -3.20
C ALA A 310 8.87 2.55 -3.34
N LEU A 311 8.51 1.75 -2.34
CA LEU A 311 7.31 0.93 -2.31
C LEU A 311 6.42 1.35 -1.14
N TRP A 312 5.26 1.93 -1.42
CA TRP A 312 4.26 2.28 -0.42
C TRP A 312 3.25 1.16 -0.23
N ALA A 313 3.19 0.59 0.96
CA ALA A 313 2.09 -0.28 1.38
C ALA A 313 1.88 -0.20 2.90
N HIS A 314 0.85 -0.89 3.41
CA HIS A 314 0.66 -1.04 4.85
C HIS A 314 1.89 -1.68 5.52
N ASN A 315 2.13 -1.37 6.80
CA ASN A 315 3.24 -1.93 7.59
C ASN A 315 3.39 -3.45 7.46
N TYR A 316 2.28 -4.19 7.47
CA TYR A 316 2.32 -5.64 7.30
C TYR A 316 2.86 -6.04 5.92
N HIS A 317 2.39 -5.41 4.85
CA HIS A 317 2.78 -5.77 3.50
C HIS A 317 4.24 -5.49 3.19
N VAL A 318 4.81 -4.39 3.72
CA VAL A 318 6.25 -4.11 3.53
C VAL A 318 7.15 -4.87 4.52
N SER A 319 6.61 -5.41 5.62
CA SER A 319 7.41 -6.04 6.68
C SER A 319 8.17 -7.28 6.21
N ASN A 320 9.27 -7.58 6.90
CA ASN A 320 10.01 -8.83 6.70
C ASN A 320 9.32 -10.00 7.42
N THR A 321 8.09 -10.35 6.98
CA THR A 321 7.35 -11.50 7.48
C THR A 321 7.41 -12.64 6.48
N PHE A 322 8.27 -13.64 6.76
CA PHE A 322 8.40 -14.84 5.94
C PHE A 322 8.41 -16.08 6.83
N THR A 323 7.32 -16.86 6.78
CA THR A 323 7.10 -18.07 7.58
C THR A 323 7.19 -19.34 6.75
N GLY A 324 7.27 -19.21 5.42
CA GLY A 324 7.14 -20.31 4.47
C GLY A 324 5.70 -20.80 4.28
N ASN A 325 4.73 -20.09 4.86
CA ASN A 325 3.31 -20.34 4.64
C ASN A 325 2.75 -19.25 3.70
N LEU A 326 2.42 -19.65 2.49
CA LEU A 326 1.93 -18.81 1.40
C LEU A 326 0.82 -17.81 1.81
N PHE A 327 0.02 -18.15 2.83
CA PHE A 327 -1.10 -17.32 3.29
C PHE A 327 -0.76 -16.38 4.44
N ASN A 328 0.45 -16.48 4.98
CA ASN A 328 0.90 -15.70 6.14
C ASN A 328 2.17 -14.89 5.84
N ASP A 329 2.74 -15.07 4.65
CA ASP A 329 3.94 -14.35 4.25
C ASP A 329 3.55 -13.01 3.63
N SER A 330 4.25 -11.95 4.01
CA SER A 330 4.04 -10.60 3.45
C SER A 330 4.77 -10.41 2.13
N GLN A 331 4.33 -9.44 1.34
CA GLN A 331 5.06 -8.96 0.16
C GLN A 331 6.53 -8.68 0.50
N GLY A 332 6.78 -7.93 1.58
CA GLY A 332 8.12 -7.59 2.05
C GLY A 332 8.95 -8.81 2.45
N GLY A 333 8.32 -9.85 3.00
CA GLY A 333 8.97 -11.12 3.29
C GLY A 333 9.53 -11.79 2.03
N TYR A 334 8.73 -11.87 0.95
CA TYR A 334 9.20 -12.38 -0.34
C TYR A 334 10.30 -11.49 -0.95
N LEU A 335 10.16 -10.17 -0.85
CA LEU A 335 11.17 -9.22 -1.35
C LEU A 335 12.48 -9.36 -0.58
N ARG A 336 12.46 -9.47 0.76
CA ARG A 336 13.65 -9.67 1.58
C ARG A 336 14.36 -11.00 1.24
N GLN A 337 13.63 -12.08 0.98
CA GLN A 337 14.21 -13.34 0.53
C GLN A 337 14.94 -13.20 -0.81
N ARG A 338 14.44 -12.35 -1.72
CA ARG A 338 15.01 -12.16 -3.06
C ARG A 338 16.17 -11.17 -3.08
N TYR A 339 16.02 -10.03 -2.42
CA TYR A 339 16.92 -8.87 -2.53
C TYR A 339 17.84 -8.72 -1.34
N GLN A 340 17.61 -9.45 -0.22
CA GLN A 340 18.42 -9.36 0.99
C GLN A 340 18.56 -7.90 1.48
N ASP A 341 19.78 -7.38 1.60
CA ASP A 341 20.05 -6.02 2.06
C ASP A 341 19.70 -4.94 1.02
N ASP A 342 19.49 -5.30 -0.26
CA ASP A 342 18.97 -4.41 -1.30
C ASP A 342 17.46 -4.11 -1.16
N TYR A 343 16.78 -4.69 -0.18
CA TYR A 343 15.44 -4.32 0.26
C TYR A 343 15.49 -3.80 1.68
N GLN A 344 15.29 -2.50 1.88
CA GLN A 344 15.25 -1.86 3.19
C GLN A 344 13.82 -1.44 3.55
N ILE A 345 13.48 -1.46 4.82
CA ILE A 345 12.10 -1.33 5.27
C ILE A 345 11.97 -0.25 6.33
N ILE A 346 11.18 0.77 6.03
CA ILE A 346 10.81 1.82 6.96
C ILE A 346 9.38 1.54 7.47
N GLY A 347 9.26 1.10 8.73
CA GLY A 347 7.98 0.97 9.42
C GLY A 347 7.49 2.31 9.95
N PHE A 348 6.18 2.45 10.12
CA PHE A 348 5.57 3.66 10.70
C PHE A 348 4.77 3.31 11.95
N GLY A 349 4.85 4.18 12.95
CA GLY A 349 4.13 4.02 14.21
C GLY A 349 3.50 5.32 14.71
N MET A 350 2.46 5.17 15.53
CA MET A 350 1.80 6.27 16.21
C MET A 350 1.39 5.85 17.64
N ASN A 351 1.17 6.84 18.50
CA ASN A 351 0.63 6.61 19.84
C ASN A 351 -0.87 6.85 19.87
N THR A 352 -1.27 8.10 19.68
CA THR A 352 -2.64 8.58 19.75
C THR A 352 -2.99 9.40 18.52
N GLY A 353 -4.24 9.81 18.40
CA GLY A 353 -4.65 10.74 17.37
C GLY A 353 -5.88 10.30 16.59
N ARG A 354 -6.06 10.92 15.44
CA ARG A 354 -7.19 10.67 14.53
C ARG A 354 -6.72 10.00 13.26
N PHE A 355 -7.58 9.18 12.69
CA PHE A 355 -7.37 8.52 11.41
C PHE A 355 -8.71 8.22 10.74
N THR A 356 -8.72 8.12 9.43
CA THR A 356 -9.89 7.72 8.65
C THR A 356 -9.93 6.20 8.51
N ALA A 357 -11.08 5.58 8.73
CA ALA A 357 -11.32 4.15 8.50
C ALA A 357 -12.80 3.85 8.42
N PHE A 358 -13.18 2.72 7.84
CA PHE A 358 -14.52 2.20 7.98
C PHE A 358 -14.80 1.78 9.43
N ASN A 359 -15.94 2.22 9.96
CA ASN A 359 -16.41 1.85 11.27
C ASN A 359 -17.90 1.54 11.17
N ARG A 360 -18.29 0.27 11.43
CA ARG A 360 -19.67 -0.23 11.26
C ARG A 360 -20.25 0.12 9.87
N GLY A 361 -19.48 -0.12 8.83
CA GLY A 361 -19.91 0.11 7.44
C GLY A 361 -19.91 1.56 6.97
N THR A 362 -19.49 2.52 7.81
CA THR A 362 -19.42 3.94 7.47
C THR A 362 -17.98 4.42 7.51
N LEU A 363 -17.55 5.07 6.43
CA LEU A 363 -16.24 5.72 6.36
C LEU A 363 -16.27 7.02 7.18
N LYS A 364 -15.42 7.10 8.20
CA LYS A 364 -15.36 8.26 9.11
C LYS A 364 -14.02 8.42 9.79
N THR A 365 -13.82 9.60 10.37
CA THR A 365 -12.71 9.84 11.29
C THR A 365 -12.95 9.08 12.60
N ASN A 366 -11.95 8.33 13.03
CA ASN A 366 -11.90 7.62 14.30
C ASN A 366 -10.79 8.23 15.15
N THR A 367 -10.80 7.93 16.47
CA THR A 367 -9.83 8.46 17.43
C THR A 367 -9.28 7.35 18.32
N ILE A 368 -7.96 7.38 18.54
CA ILE A 368 -7.28 6.67 19.62
C ILE A 368 -6.92 7.72 20.66
N PRO A 369 -7.67 7.81 21.78
CA PRO A 369 -7.53 8.92 22.73
C PRO A 369 -6.31 8.77 23.65
N THR A 370 -5.89 7.54 23.93
CA THR A 370 -4.79 7.22 24.84
C THR A 370 -4.11 5.92 24.41
N VAL A 371 -2.88 5.69 24.89
CA VAL A 371 -2.20 4.42 24.70
C VAL A 371 -3.00 3.29 25.35
N ALA A 372 -3.49 2.39 24.55
CA ALA A 372 -4.37 1.31 25.01
C ALA A 372 -3.63 0.12 25.64
N ASN A 373 -2.30 0.02 25.50
CA ASN A 373 -1.52 -1.12 25.95
C ASN A 373 -0.21 -0.71 26.64
N ARG A 374 -0.15 -0.88 27.96
CA ARG A 374 1.01 -0.53 28.84
C ARG A 374 2.30 -1.27 28.45
N SER A 375 2.20 -2.46 27.91
CA SER A 375 3.39 -3.29 27.56
C SER A 375 3.84 -3.11 26.10
N SER A 376 3.19 -2.21 25.35
CA SER A 376 3.51 -1.97 23.94
C SER A 376 4.77 -1.13 23.73
N TYR A 377 5.34 -1.22 22.53
CA TYR A 377 6.36 -0.27 22.08
C TYR A 377 5.84 1.17 22.12
N ASN A 378 4.60 1.39 21.64
CA ASN A 378 3.96 2.70 21.61
C ASN A 378 3.90 3.37 22.97
N TYR A 379 3.74 2.56 24.05
CA TYR A 379 3.70 3.08 25.41
C TYR A 379 5.07 3.67 25.82
N LEU A 380 6.17 2.96 25.63
CA LEU A 380 7.51 3.48 25.97
C LEU A 380 7.84 4.70 25.11
N PHE A 381 7.59 4.64 23.81
CA PHE A 381 7.85 5.75 22.88
C PHE A 381 7.07 7.00 23.25
N SER A 382 5.85 6.87 23.77
CA SER A 382 5.06 8.02 24.23
C SER A 382 5.64 8.74 25.46
N HIS A 383 6.56 8.12 26.18
CA HIS A 383 7.26 8.69 27.33
C HIS A 383 8.62 9.29 27.00
N MET A 384 9.16 9.04 25.79
CA MET A 384 10.37 9.67 25.32
C MET A 384 10.20 11.19 25.22
N GLN A 385 11.31 11.95 25.31
CA GLN A 385 11.29 13.42 25.15
C GLN A 385 10.99 13.78 23.70
N ASN A 386 11.66 13.10 22.76
CA ASN A 386 11.44 13.23 21.33
C ASN A 386 10.15 12.49 20.94
N LYS A 387 9.06 13.23 20.76
CA LYS A 387 7.73 12.69 20.48
C LYS A 387 7.57 12.20 19.05
N ASN A 388 8.28 12.80 18.11
CA ASN A 388 8.29 12.41 16.72
C ASN A 388 9.75 12.17 16.32
N PHE A 389 10.02 11.04 15.69
CA PHE A 389 11.42 10.67 15.44
C PHE A 389 11.58 9.68 14.29
N ILE A 390 12.80 9.60 13.79
CA ILE A 390 13.34 8.51 12.97
C ILE A 390 14.33 7.71 13.83
N LEU A 391 14.16 6.41 13.92
CA LEU A 391 15.03 5.48 14.62
C LEU A 391 15.56 4.42 13.64
N ARG A 392 16.86 4.43 13.39
CA ARG A 392 17.56 3.33 12.71
C ARG A 392 17.96 2.27 13.72
N PHE A 393 17.53 1.03 13.50
CA PHE A 393 17.79 -0.04 14.45
C PHE A 393 19.27 -0.49 14.47
N ASP A 394 19.97 -0.37 13.35
CA ASP A 394 21.41 -0.67 13.24
C ASP A 394 22.31 0.36 13.96
N GLN A 395 21.77 1.53 14.31
CA GLN A 395 22.46 2.58 15.04
C GLN A 395 22.23 2.51 16.57
N VAL A 396 21.46 1.53 17.05
CA VAL A 396 21.18 1.39 18.49
C VAL A 396 22.40 0.77 19.18
N THR A 397 23.14 1.57 19.94
CA THR A 397 24.38 1.17 20.64
C THR A 397 24.17 0.77 22.10
N SER A 398 23.03 1.13 22.71
CA SER A 398 22.68 0.68 24.07
C SER A 398 22.26 -0.78 24.06
N SER A 399 22.97 -1.64 24.81
CA SER A 399 22.64 -3.05 24.93
C SER A 399 21.26 -3.31 25.50
N ASP A 400 20.81 -2.48 26.46
CA ASP A 400 19.48 -2.63 27.09
C ASP A 400 18.36 -2.22 26.13
N ALA A 401 18.56 -1.13 25.39
CA ALA A 401 17.63 -0.67 24.36
C ALA A 401 17.53 -1.68 23.19
N ASP A 402 18.66 -2.20 22.70
CA ASP A 402 18.67 -3.23 21.65
C ASP A 402 17.98 -4.51 22.14
N ALA A 403 18.30 -5.00 23.34
CA ALA A 403 17.65 -6.17 23.92
C ALA A 403 16.14 -5.96 24.12
N TRP A 404 15.69 -4.73 24.43
CA TRP A 404 14.28 -4.40 24.57
C TRP A 404 13.57 -4.37 23.20
N LEU A 405 14.17 -3.79 22.16
CA LEU A 405 13.65 -3.73 20.79
C LEU A 405 13.54 -5.13 20.15
N ARG A 406 14.38 -6.07 20.52
CA ARG A 406 14.38 -7.47 20.05
C ARG A 406 13.39 -8.38 20.76
N ARG A 407 12.63 -7.90 21.73
CA ARG A 407 11.57 -8.67 22.40
C ARG A 407 10.24 -8.46 21.71
N ALA A 408 9.49 -9.55 21.53
CA ALA A 408 8.11 -9.43 21.03
C ALA A 408 7.26 -8.59 21.98
N LYS A 409 6.71 -7.48 21.47
CA LYS A 409 5.85 -6.57 22.21
C LYS A 409 4.68 -6.15 21.33
N PRO A 410 3.53 -5.81 21.95
CA PRO A 410 2.42 -5.26 21.21
C PRO A 410 2.82 -3.97 20.48
N PHE A 411 2.43 -3.86 19.20
CA PHE A 411 2.59 -2.67 18.38
C PHE A 411 1.27 -2.37 17.68
N LEU A 412 0.87 -1.11 17.66
CA LEU A 412 -0.39 -0.68 17.06
C LEU A 412 -0.33 -0.77 15.54
N SER A 413 -1.28 -1.50 14.95
CA SER A 413 -1.43 -1.63 13.50
C SER A 413 -2.90 -1.74 13.15
N LEU A 414 -3.38 -0.86 12.28
CA LEU A 414 -4.77 -0.70 11.87
C LEU A 414 -4.84 -0.71 10.35
N GLY A 415 -5.74 -1.50 9.78
CA GLY A 415 -6.01 -1.46 8.34
C GLY A 415 -7.09 -0.44 7.97
N ALA A 416 -7.82 -0.74 6.89
CA ALA A 416 -8.91 0.10 6.38
C ALA A 416 -10.18 0.08 7.25
N VAL A 417 -10.28 -0.85 8.21
CA VAL A 417 -11.45 -1.04 9.06
C VAL A 417 -11.08 -0.93 10.54
N TYR A 418 -11.87 -0.20 11.31
CA TYR A 418 -11.70 -0.03 12.74
C TYR A 418 -13.00 -0.28 13.50
N GLN A 419 -12.91 -1.06 14.57
CA GLN A 419 -13.98 -1.23 15.56
C GLN A 419 -13.37 -1.13 16.97
N ALA A 420 -13.83 -0.16 17.74
CA ALA A 420 -13.37 0.03 19.13
C ALA A 420 -13.56 -1.25 19.96
N PRO A 421 -12.70 -1.54 20.94
CA PRO A 421 -11.63 -0.67 21.43
C PRO A 421 -10.31 -0.82 20.63
N ALA A 422 -9.45 0.21 20.71
CA ALA A 422 -8.14 0.22 20.06
C ALA A 422 -7.20 -0.90 20.54
N SER A 423 -7.42 -1.42 21.75
CA SER A 423 -6.66 -2.54 22.30
C SER A 423 -6.67 -3.81 21.43
N ASN A 424 -7.69 -3.97 20.58
CA ASN A 424 -7.80 -5.11 19.66
C ASN A 424 -6.80 -5.06 18.48
N TYR A 425 -6.09 -3.93 18.29
CA TYR A 425 -5.20 -3.67 17.17
C TYR A 425 -3.73 -3.61 17.58
N TYR A 426 -3.39 -4.10 18.76
CA TYR A 426 -2.02 -4.26 19.21
C TYR A 426 -1.56 -5.70 18.98
N TYR A 427 -0.69 -5.89 18.01
CA TYR A 427 -0.18 -7.21 17.63
C TYR A 427 1.24 -7.40 18.18
N PRO A 428 1.59 -8.58 18.77
CA PRO A 428 2.93 -8.85 19.22
C PRO A 428 3.88 -9.03 18.04
N ILE A 429 4.84 -8.12 17.90
CA ILE A 429 5.88 -8.17 16.87
C ILE A 429 7.25 -7.93 17.50
N ILE A 430 8.32 -8.26 16.78
CA ILE A 430 9.68 -7.85 17.07
C ILE A 430 10.06 -6.77 16.05
N LEU A 431 10.12 -5.50 16.48
CA LEU A 431 10.32 -4.36 15.58
C LEU A 431 11.56 -4.53 14.69
N THR A 432 12.70 -4.91 15.27
CA THR A 432 13.97 -5.09 14.57
C THR A 432 14.00 -6.28 13.60
N SER A 433 13.03 -7.20 13.70
CA SER A 433 12.88 -8.29 12.75
C SER A 433 11.97 -7.93 11.58
N MET A 434 11.09 -6.97 11.79
CA MET A 434 10.07 -6.55 10.81
C MET A 434 10.54 -5.40 9.93
N TYR A 435 11.36 -4.47 10.49
CA TYR A 435 11.75 -3.22 9.88
C TYR A 435 13.24 -2.94 10.12
N ASP A 436 13.85 -2.11 9.28
CA ASP A 436 15.22 -1.61 9.45
C ASP A 436 15.22 -0.23 10.12
N VAL A 437 14.16 0.56 9.87
CA VAL A 437 13.93 1.90 10.42
C VAL A 437 12.50 2.03 10.91
N LEU A 438 12.29 2.80 11.97
CA LEU A 438 10.97 3.23 12.42
C LEU A 438 10.84 4.75 12.32
N ILE A 439 9.79 5.23 11.64
CA ILE A 439 9.33 6.63 11.73
C ILE A 439 8.11 6.66 12.65
N TYR A 440 8.16 7.49 13.67
CA TYR A 440 7.15 7.52 14.72
C TYR A 440 6.59 8.92 14.93
N PHE A 441 5.27 9.01 15.05
CA PHE A 441 4.54 10.22 15.41
C PHE A 441 3.70 9.98 16.67
N ASP A 442 3.90 10.79 17.71
CA ASP A 442 3.18 10.61 18.97
C ASP A 442 1.68 10.93 18.83
N ASN A 443 1.35 11.98 18.07
CA ASN A 443 -0.03 12.36 17.82
C ASN A 443 -0.27 12.64 16.34
N THR A 444 -1.35 12.08 15.79
CA THR A 444 -1.64 12.13 14.37
C THR A 444 -3.02 12.71 14.04
N GLY A 445 -3.17 13.19 12.82
CA GLY A 445 -4.42 13.64 12.22
C GLY A 445 -4.96 12.66 11.18
N SER A 446 -6.27 12.73 10.91
CA SER A 446 -6.88 11.96 9.82
C SER A 446 -6.57 12.56 8.44
N THR A 447 -6.46 11.70 7.42
CA THR A 447 -6.43 12.14 6.01
C THR A 447 -7.68 12.94 5.66
N LEU A 448 -7.54 13.90 4.75
CA LEU A 448 -8.65 14.64 4.15
C LEU A 448 -9.06 13.95 2.85
N LEU A 449 -10.32 13.49 2.81
CA LEU A 449 -10.84 12.75 1.67
C LEU A 449 -11.29 13.69 0.55
N ILE A 450 -10.96 13.33 -0.67
CA ILE A 450 -11.53 13.89 -1.91
C ILE A 450 -12.97 13.37 -2.04
N ARG A 451 -13.94 14.30 -2.20
CA ARG A 451 -15.37 14.02 -2.30
C ARG A 451 -15.92 14.38 -3.66
#